data_9bb0b2a09acab2ff7f1b8cf04378e5f0
#
_entry.id   9bb0b2a09acab2ff7f1b8cf04378e5f0
#
_cell.length_a   1.000
_cell.length_b   1.000
_cell.length_c   1.000
_cell.angle_alpha   90.00
_cell.angle_beta   90.00
_cell.angle_gamma   90.00
#
_symmetry.space_group_name_H-M   'P 1'
#
loop_
_entity.id
_entity.type
_entity.pdbx_description
1 polymer ?
#
loop_
_entity_poly.entity_id
_entity_poly.type
_entity_poly.pdbx_seq_one_letter_code
_entity_poly.pdbx_strand_id
1 'polypeptide(L)'
;MTTQILYPILYLEINLTAILLILFIRFKTLGISRMVSQRNFSFAIDAKIVFFLSDTAAVLISCGLIPSSRAGLLACKTVCFLSTALMCFFWFIYFEHLQGSGFVASRKLVLLSSCLVWAMAALLLVNLPSGILFYVDEGNVYRRGPLFLLQYLLSYIYVFAACGHALIGVFRRKNLSRRRLLVSLALFPIAPAGAGILQFIYPQLPVACVALAFATMIMYHNWLDEILSMDPLTRPNNRKQLSFHYESWQRQSDPTPLYLLMIDANKFKSINDTYGHIQGDAALERIADALRMACRGLPYRANIARYGGDEFVILAKSDDPAEIDRLKERIAGHLEQLNREARAPYRLTVSIGVTEAEKGTALKELIERADAALYDEKKR
;
A
#
# COMPACT_ATOMS: atom_id res chain seq x y z
N MET A 1 41.66 -23.72 4.53
CA MET A 1 41.13 -23.18 5.80
C MET A 1 40.52 -21.80 5.64
N THR A 2 41.09 -20.88 4.88
CA THR A 2 40.62 -19.49 4.68
C THR A 2 39.26 -19.38 3.94
N THR A 3 39.00 -20.20 2.91
CA THR A 3 37.75 -20.15 2.13
C THR A 3 36.53 -20.72 2.87
N GLN A 4 36.72 -21.67 3.79
CA GLN A 4 35.63 -22.26 4.59
C GLN A 4 35.06 -21.30 5.65
N ILE A 5 35.88 -20.37 6.15
CA ILE A 5 35.48 -19.38 7.15
C ILE A 5 34.95 -18.10 6.47
N LEU A 6 35.48 -17.76 5.30
CA LEU A 6 35.11 -16.54 4.59
C LEU A 6 33.64 -16.52 4.12
N TYR A 7 33.14 -17.64 3.64
CA TYR A 7 31.76 -17.76 3.17
C TYR A 7 30.70 -17.44 4.25
N PRO A 8 30.70 -18.08 5.42
CA PRO A 8 29.69 -17.79 6.45
C PRO A 8 29.81 -16.38 7.01
N ILE A 9 31.01 -15.80 7.07
CA ILE A 9 31.20 -14.41 7.50
C ILE A 9 30.58 -13.45 6.49
N LEU A 10 30.87 -13.59 5.20
CA LEU A 10 30.29 -12.77 4.14
C LEU A 10 28.75 -12.92 4.08
N TYR A 11 28.26 -14.16 4.28
CA TYR A 11 26.82 -14.43 4.35
C TYR A 11 26.16 -13.69 5.53
N LEU A 12 26.81 -13.74 6.69
CA LEU A 12 26.35 -13.04 7.89
C LEU A 12 26.34 -11.52 7.70
N GLU A 13 27.39 -10.93 7.15
CA GLU A 13 27.47 -9.47 6.90
C GLU A 13 26.38 -9.00 5.95
N ILE A 14 26.16 -9.70 4.85
CA ILE A 14 25.14 -9.36 3.86
C ILE A 14 23.74 -9.49 4.47
N ASN A 15 23.46 -10.58 5.18
CA ASN A 15 22.16 -10.78 5.81
C ASN A 15 21.93 -9.78 6.97
N LEU A 16 22.95 -9.49 7.75
CA LEU A 16 22.86 -8.48 8.84
C LEU A 16 22.51 -7.10 8.26
N THR A 17 23.15 -6.71 7.16
CA THR A 17 22.84 -5.46 6.46
C THR A 17 21.38 -5.45 5.96
N ALA A 18 20.92 -6.54 5.37
CA ALA A 18 19.53 -6.68 4.94
C ALA A 18 18.55 -6.63 6.12
N ILE A 19 18.86 -7.29 7.24
CA ILE A 19 18.07 -7.26 8.47
C ILE A 19 17.99 -5.84 9.03
N LEU A 20 19.11 -5.13 9.13
CA LEU A 20 19.15 -3.76 9.64
C LEU A 20 18.30 -2.81 8.78
N LEU A 21 18.37 -2.95 7.45
CA LEU A 21 17.52 -2.18 6.54
C LEU A 21 16.03 -2.45 6.79
N ILE A 22 15.66 -3.71 6.94
CA ILE A 22 14.28 -4.11 7.19
C ILE A 22 13.79 -3.67 8.58
N LEU A 23 14.64 -3.75 9.60
CA LEU A 23 14.34 -3.24 10.95
C LEU A 23 14.17 -1.72 10.94
N PHE A 24 14.98 -0.98 10.18
CA PHE A 24 14.82 0.46 10.01
C PHE A 24 13.44 0.78 9.36
N ILE A 25 13.05 0.07 8.30
CA ILE A 25 11.73 0.23 7.69
C ILE A 25 10.64 -0.11 8.71
N ARG A 26 10.80 -1.19 9.47
CA ARG A 26 9.85 -1.60 10.52
C ARG A 26 9.68 -0.53 11.60
N PHE A 27 10.78 0.04 12.06
CA PHE A 27 10.77 1.14 13.05
C PHE A 27 10.04 2.37 12.52
N LYS A 28 10.31 2.78 11.29
CA LYS A 28 9.63 3.91 10.63
C LYS A 28 8.14 3.70 10.40
N THR A 29 7.71 2.45 10.30
CA THR A 29 6.27 2.09 10.16
C THR A 29 5.55 1.95 11.50
N LEU A 30 6.29 1.90 12.65
CA LEU A 30 5.70 1.90 13.99
C LEU A 30 4.98 3.23 14.26
N GLY A 31 3.76 3.16 14.75
CA GLY A 31 2.97 4.35 15.11
C GLY A 31 2.09 4.92 14.00
N ILE A 32 2.32 4.58 12.73
CA ILE A 32 1.51 5.06 11.60
C ILE A 32 0.37 4.08 11.27
N SER A 33 0.37 2.90 11.88
CA SER A 33 -0.40 1.72 11.46
C SER A 33 -1.87 1.65 11.92
N ARG A 34 -2.68 2.67 11.64
CA ARG A 34 -4.12 2.58 11.92
C ARG A 34 -4.96 1.97 10.78
N MET A 35 -4.42 1.82 9.57
CA MET A 35 -5.12 1.25 8.43
C MET A 35 -4.84 -0.25 8.27
N VAL A 36 -5.83 -1.01 7.76
CA VAL A 36 -5.72 -2.48 7.55
C VAL A 36 -4.59 -2.84 6.58
N SER A 37 -4.35 -2.02 5.55
CA SER A 37 -3.25 -2.21 4.59
C SER A 37 -1.88 -2.14 5.27
N GLN A 38 -1.69 -1.20 6.18
CA GLN A 38 -0.44 -0.98 6.90
C GLN A 38 -0.12 -2.15 7.84
N ARG A 39 -1.14 -2.76 8.44
CA ARG A 39 -0.97 -3.95 9.27
C ARG A 39 -0.45 -5.14 8.47
N ASN A 40 -0.98 -5.37 7.27
CA ASN A 40 -0.51 -6.47 6.41
C ASN A 40 0.92 -6.23 5.90
N PHE A 41 1.27 -5.00 5.56
CA PHE A 41 2.65 -4.61 5.25
C PHE A 41 3.59 -4.90 6.42
N SER A 42 3.21 -4.53 7.65
CA SER A 42 3.98 -4.80 8.86
C SER A 42 4.16 -6.30 9.10
N PHE A 43 3.11 -7.11 8.95
CA PHE A 43 3.19 -8.57 9.08
C PHE A 43 4.09 -9.21 8.02
N ALA A 44 4.08 -8.69 6.78
CA ALA A 44 5.01 -9.14 5.75
C ALA A 44 6.47 -8.84 6.11
N ILE A 45 6.73 -7.68 6.73
CA ILE A 45 8.06 -7.30 7.24
C ILE A 45 8.46 -8.22 8.40
N ASP A 46 7.57 -8.44 9.38
CA ASP A 46 7.86 -9.28 10.54
C ASP A 46 8.18 -10.72 10.10
N ALA A 47 7.40 -11.29 9.18
CA ALA A 47 7.67 -12.61 8.59
C ALA A 47 9.03 -12.65 7.85
N LYS A 48 9.42 -11.56 7.18
CA LYS A 48 10.72 -11.45 6.50
C LYS A 48 11.89 -11.39 7.49
N ILE A 49 11.75 -10.70 8.60
CA ILE A 49 12.77 -10.69 9.66
C ILE A 49 12.98 -12.12 10.19
N VAL A 50 11.89 -12.85 10.46
CA VAL A 50 11.97 -14.26 10.90
C VAL A 50 12.64 -15.14 9.84
N PHE A 51 12.32 -14.93 8.56
CA PHE A 51 12.97 -15.64 7.45
C PHE A 51 14.48 -15.37 7.44
N PHE A 52 14.94 -14.11 7.49
CA PHE A 52 16.35 -13.76 7.46
C PHE A 52 17.12 -14.33 8.66
N LEU A 53 16.54 -14.23 9.86
CA LEU A 53 17.14 -14.76 11.07
C LEU A 53 17.27 -16.30 11.02
N SER A 54 16.20 -17.00 10.61
CA SER A 54 16.20 -18.47 10.53
C SER A 54 17.10 -18.99 9.42
N ASP A 55 17.20 -18.30 8.28
CA ASP A 55 18.10 -18.69 7.20
C ASP A 55 19.56 -18.45 7.57
N THR A 56 19.88 -17.29 8.18
CA THR A 56 21.23 -16.99 8.70
C THR A 56 21.65 -18.04 9.74
N ALA A 57 20.78 -18.35 10.71
CA ALA A 57 21.06 -19.37 11.72
C ALA A 57 21.33 -20.74 11.09
N ALA A 58 20.53 -21.14 10.10
CA ALA A 58 20.72 -22.39 9.39
C ALA A 58 22.08 -22.46 8.66
N VAL A 59 22.54 -21.36 8.05
CA VAL A 59 23.85 -21.28 7.40
C VAL A 59 24.98 -21.39 8.43
N LEU A 60 24.91 -20.63 9.53
CA LEU A 60 25.93 -20.66 10.59
C LEU A 60 26.05 -22.05 11.24
N ILE A 61 24.92 -22.75 11.45
CA ILE A 61 24.89 -24.13 11.92
C ILE A 61 25.53 -25.07 10.87
N SER A 62 25.14 -24.94 9.61
CA SER A 62 25.67 -25.79 8.53
C SER A 62 27.17 -25.63 8.32
N CYS A 63 27.72 -24.46 8.62
CA CYS A 63 29.15 -24.19 8.55
C CYS A 63 29.91 -24.54 9.85
N GLY A 64 29.23 -25.04 10.89
CA GLY A 64 29.85 -25.40 12.17
C GLY A 64 30.26 -24.24 13.08
N LEU A 65 29.84 -23.02 12.76
CA LEU A 65 30.10 -21.84 13.61
C LEU A 65 29.20 -21.80 14.85
N ILE A 66 28.00 -22.36 14.74
CA ILE A 66 27.09 -22.56 15.87
C ILE A 66 26.94 -24.07 16.08
N PRO A 67 27.36 -24.62 17.25
CA PRO A 67 27.14 -26.01 17.56
C PRO A 67 25.63 -26.27 17.68
N SER A 68 25.12 -27.20 16.88
CA SER A 68 23.71 -27.54 16.91
C SER A 68 23.48 -29.00 16.54
N SER A 69 22.36 -29.53 16.97
CA SER A 69 21.88 -30.85 16.62
C SER A 69 21.20 -30.86 15.25
N ARG A 70 21.03 -32.04 14.66
CA ARG A 70 20.19 -32.29 13.50
C ARG A 70 18.80 -31.66 13.66
N ALA A 71 18.19 -31.74 14.83
CA ALA A 71 16.90 -31.15 15.14
C ALA A 71 16.91 -29.63 15.06
N GLY A 72 17.99 -28.95 15.49
CA GLY A 72 18.13 -27.49 15.41
C GLY A 72 18.16 -26.98 13.97
N LEU A 73 18.94 -27.64 13.09
CA LEU A 73 18.98 -27.29 11.67
C LEU A 73 17.64 -27.55 10.97
N LEU A 74 16.96 -28.63 11.29
CA LEU A 74 15.63 -28.98 10.79
C LEU A 74 14.60 -27.94 11.23
N ALA A 75 14.64 -27.50 12.49
CA ALA A 75 13.76 -26.45 13.02
C ALA A 75 13.99 -25.09 12.33
N CYS A 76 15.24 -24.66 12.16
CA CYS A 76 15.57 -23.43 11.45
C CYS A 76 15.03 -23.43 10.02
N LYS A 77 15.21 -24.51 9.27
CA LYS A 77 14.68 -24.64 7.90
C LYS A 77 13.15 -24.71 7.86
N THR A 78 12.51 -25.37 8.82
CA THR A 78 11.04 -25.40 8.94
C THR A 78 10.50 -23.98 9.18
N VAL A 79 11.09 -23.21 10.10
CA VAL A 79 10.71 -21.81 10.36
C VAL A 79 10.97 -20.95 9.13
N CYS A 80 12.06 -21.13 8.41
CA CYS A 80 12.41 -20.43 7.18
C CYS A 80 11.33 -20.61 6.12
N PHE A 81 10.86 -21.82 5.84
CA PHE A 81 9.84 -22.08 4.83
C PHE A 81 8.44 -21.63 5.25
N LEU A 82 8.09 -21.77 6.53
CA LEU A 82 6.84 -21.25 7.05
C LEU A 82 6.77 -19.72 6.96
N SER A 83 7.86 -19.04 7.35
CA SER A 83 7.94 -17.59 7.24
C SER A 83 7.92 -17.10 5.78
N THR A 84 8.45 -17.87 4.83
CA THR A 84 8.31 -17.58 3.40
C THR A 84 6.84 -17.61 2.96
N ALA A 85 6.08 -18.64 3.37
CA ALA A 85 4.66 -18.74 3.03
C ALA A 85 3.84 -17.59 3.65
N LEU A 86 4.09 -17.26 4.92
CA LEU A 86 3.44 -16.13 5.60
C LEU A 86 3.79 -14.80 4.94
N MET A 87 5.06 -14.57 4.60
CA MET A 87 5.51 -13.37 3.91
C MET A 87 4.78 -13.22 2.58
N CYS A 88 4.73 -14.25 1.74
CA CYS A 88 4.05 -14.21 0.45
C CYS A 88 2.54 -13.96 0.59
N PHE A 89 1.89 -14.57 1.58
CA PHE A 89 0.49 -14.35 1.89
C PHE A 89 0.20 -12.90 2.29
N PHE A 90 0.99 -12.32 3.21
CA PHE A 90 0.78 -10.93 3.64
C PHE A 90 1.08 -9.93 2.53
N TRP A 91 2.06 -10.21 1.64
CA TRP A 91 2.28 -9.43 0.43
C TRP A 91 1.10 -9.51 -0.52
N PHE A 92 0.50 -10.68 -0.72
CA PHE A 92 -0.71 -10.85 -1.54
C PHE A 92 -1.85 -9.98 -1.01
N ILE A 93 -2.18 -10.07 0.28
CA ILE A 93 -3.25 -9.26 0.88
C ILE A 93 -2.95 -7.76 0.78
N TYR A 94 -1.70 -7.36 1.00
CA TYR A 94 -1.29 -5.96 0.86
C TYR A 94 -1.43 -5.46 -0.57
N PHE A 95 -1.01 -6.22 -1.57
CA PHE A 95 -1.12 -5.85 -2.98
C PHE A 95 -2.56 -5.79 -3.46
N GLU A 96 -3.41 -6.74 -3.08
CA GLU A 96 -4.84 -6.71 -3.38
C GLU A 96 -5.52 -5.47 -2.77
N HIS A 97 -5.09 -5.07 -1.58
CA HIS A 97 -5.57 -3.83 -0.95
C HIS A 97 -5.15 -2.58 -1.74
N LEU A 98 -3.88 -2.47 -2.13
CA LEU A 98 -3.38 -1.35 -2.94
C LEU A 98 -4.07 -1.25 -4.31
N GLN A 99 -4.46 -2.40 -4.89
CA GLN A 99 -5.21 -2.45 -6.14
C GLN A 99 -6.69 -2.04 -5.99
N GLY A 100 -7.17 -1.88 -4.74
CA GLY A 100 -8.59 -1.61 -4.46
C GLY A 100 -9.50 -2.79 -4.80
N SER A 101 -9.00 -4.01 -4.67
CA SER A 101 -9.73 -5.23 -4.94
C SER A 101 -10.87 -5.45 -3.92
N GLY A 102 -12.07 -5.78 -4.41
CA GLY A 102 -13.20 -6.17 -3.57
C GLY A 102 -12.96 -7.45 -2.75
N PHE A 103 -11.94 -8.23 -3.13
CA PHE A 103 -11.51 -9.43 -2.41
C PHE A 103 -11.17 -9.15 -0.95
N VAL A 104 -10.40 -8.08 -0.68
CA VAL A 104 -9.94 -7.73 0.68
C VAL A 104 -11.08 -7.20 1.57
N ALA A 105 -12.18 -6.73 0.97
CA ALA A 105 -13.37 -6.29 1.72
C ALA A 105 -14.11 -7.46 2.38
N SER A 106 -13.97 -8.69 1.86
CA SER A 106 -14.62 -9.90 2.37
C SER A 106 -13.70 -10.68 3.33
N ARG A 107 -14.00 -10.66 4.62
CA ARG A 107 -13.28 -11.46 5.63
C ARG A 107 -13.27 -12.97 5.29
N LYS A 108 -14.36 -13.48 4.69
CA LYS A 108 -14.49 -14.89 4.30
C LYS A 108 -13.50 -15.26 3.19
N LEU A 109 -13.34 -14.41 2.18
CA LEU A 109 -12.41 -14.65 1.07
C LEU A 109 -10.95 -14.56 1.55
N VAL A 110 -10.62 -13.61 2.41
CA VAL A 110 -9.29 -13.49 3.01
C VAL A 110 -8.97 -14.73 3.85
N LEU A 111 -9.92 -15.21 4.67
CA LEU A 111 -9.73 -16.43 5.45
C LEU A 111 -9.59 -17.66 4.54
N LEU A 112 -10.41 -17.78 3.50
CA LEU A 112 -10.31 -18.86 2.53
C LEU A 112 -8.95 -18.87 1.83
N SER A 113 -8.43 -17.69 1.46
CA SER A 113 -7.11 -17.59 0.81
C SER A 113 -5.96 -18.02 1.72
N SER A 114 -6.11 -18.03 3.04
CA SER A 114 -5.08 -18.55 3.96
C SER A 114 -4.92 -20.08 3.92
N CYS A 115 -5.80 -20.81 3.20
CA CYS A 115 -5.77 -22.28 3.13
C CYS A 115 -4.41 -22.81 2.65
N LEU A 116 -3.72 -22.12 1.73
CA LEU A 116 -2.39 -22.55 1.27
C LEU A 116 -1.30 -22.38 2.35
N VAL A 117 -1.42 -21.38 3.24
CA VAL A 117 -0.52 -21.24 4.40
C VAL A 117 -0.73 -22.42 5.36
N TRP A 118 -1.99 -22.78 5.62
CA TRP A 118 -2.30 -23.93 6.46
C TRP A 118 -1.86 -25.25 5.83
N ALA A 119 -2.03 -25.39 4.51
CA ALA A 119 -1.52 -26.54 3.77
C ALA A 119 0.01 -26.63 3.88
N MET A 120 0.73 -25.49 3.77
CA MET A 120 2.17 -25.44 3.97
C MET A 120 2.55 -25.85 5.40
N ALA A 121 1.86 -25.33 6.42
CA ALA A 121 2.13 -25.69 7.81
C ALA A 121 1.92 -27.19 8.04
N ALA A 122 0.83 -27.77 7.55
CA ALA A 122 0.57 -29.20 7.63
C ALA A 122 1.65 -30.04 6.91
N LEU A 123 2.05 -29.60 5.71
CA LEU A 123 3.09 -30.28 4.92
C LEU A 123 4.45 -30.22 5.61
N LEU A 124 4.79 -29.11 6.28
CA LEU A 124 6.01 -28.99 7.08
C LEU A 124 5.97 -29.90 8.32
N LEU A 125 4.81 -30.07 8.96
CA LEU A 125 4.65 -31.05 10.06
C LEU A 125 4.85 -32.50 9.57
N VAL A 126 4.26 -32.84 8.42
CA VAL A 126 4.46 -34.15 7.79
C VAL A 126 5.92 -34.35 7.38
N ASN A 127 6.62 -33.30 6.99
CA ASN A 127 8.03 -33.37 6.61
C ASN A 127 8.95 -33.74 7.77
N LEU A 128 8.62 -33.41 9.02
CA LEU A 128 9.49 -33.66 10.17
C LEU A 128 9.87 -35.19 10.28
N PRO A 129 8.92 -36.13 10.20
CA PRO A 129 9.25 -37.56 10.19
C PRO A 129 9.61 -38.11 8.80
N SER A 130 9.06 -37.55 7.69
CA SER A 130 9.15 -38.20 6.37
C SER A 130 10.31 -37.68 5.51
N GLY A 131 10.78 -36.45 5.73
CA GLY A 131 11.83 -35.83 4.91
C GLY A 131 11.45 -35.58 3.45
N ILE A 132 10.15 -35.57 3.11
CA ILE A 132 9.67 -35.46 1.71
C ILE A 132 9.99 -34.12 1.04
N LEU A 133 10.04 -33.03 1.82
CA LEU A 133 10.42 -31.72 1.33
C LEU A 133 11.94 -31.51 1.45
N PHE A 134 12.46 -31.80 2.63
CA PHE A 134 13.88 -31.67 2.95
C PHE A 134 14.18 -32.50 4.22
N TYR A 135 15.42 -32.90 4.35
CA TYR A 135 15.90 -33.62 5.52
C TYR A 135 17.35 -33.23 5.84
N VAL A 136 17.77 -33.57 7.01
CA VAL A 136 19.18 -33.43 7.45
C VAL A 136 19.74 -34.83 7.60
N ASP A 137 20.83 -35.12 6.90
CA ASP A 137 21.46 -36.43 6.95
C ASP A 137 22.24 -36.67 8.28
N GLU A 138 22.82 -37.82 8.45
CA GLU A 138 23.58 -38.19 9.66
C GLU A 138 24.84 -37.30 9.85
N GLY A 139 25.37 -36.76 8.78
CA GLY A 139 26.48 -35.80 8.79
C GLY A 139 26.08 -34.35 9.08
N ASN A 140 24.85 -34.08 9.52
CA ASN A 140 24.28 -32.74 9.71
C ASN A 140 24.24 -31.90 8.43
N VAL A 141 24.21 -32.52 7.25
CA VAL A 141 24.11 -31.83 5.98
C VAL A 141 22.65 -31.74 5.54
N TYR A 142 22.22 -30.53 5.19
CA TYR A 142 20.91 -30.28 4.62
C TYR A 142 20.77 -30.91 3.22
N ARG A 143 19.70 -31.65 2.98
CA ARG A 143 19.39 -32.30 1.70
C ARG A 143 17.96 -31.95 1.28
N ARG A 144 17.77 -31.77 -0.03
CA ARG A 144 16.46 -31.53 -0.64
C ARG A 144 15.74 -32.88 -0.81
N GLY A 145 14.47 -32.93 -0.42
CA GLY A 145 13.61 -34.09 -0.63
C GLY A 145 12.96 -34.10 -2.03
N PRO A 146 12.23 -35.17 -2.38
CA PRO A 146 11.61 -35.32 -3.71
C PRO A 146 10.54 -34.27 -4.02
N LEU A 147 9.83 -33.76 -3.03
CA LEU A 147 8.79 -32.73 -3.19
C LEU A 147 9.29 -31.32 -2.83
N PHE A 148 10.61 -31.12 -2.84
CA PHE A 148 11.21 -29.83 -2.45
C PHE A 148 10.61 -28.60 -3.15
N LEU A 149 10.28 -28.70 -4.43
CA LEU A 149 9.73 -27.59 -5.20
C LEU A 149 8.29 -27.22 -4.83
N LEU A 150 7.54 -28.16 -4.20
CA LEU A 150 6.14 -27.92 -3.84
C LEU A 150 5.99 -26.79 -2.82
N GLN A 151 6.93 -26.63 -1.88
CA GLN A 151 6.92 -25.54 -0.90
C GLN A 151 7.07 -24.16 -1.55
N TYR A 152 7.85 -24.04 -2.61
CA TYR A 152 7.97 -22.80 -3.37
C TYR A 152 6.70 -22.52 -4.17
N LEU A 153 6.13 -23.55 -4.80
CA LEU A 153 4.88 -23.40 -5.54
C LEU A 153 3.75 -22.89 -4.62
N LEU A 154 3.56 -23.51 -3.46
CA LEU A 154 2.53 -23.12 -2.50
C LEU A 154 2.72 -21.69 -1.96
N SER A 155 3.97 -21.26 -1.80
CA SER A 155 4.27 -19.93 -1.29
C SER A 155 4.15 -18.84 -2.37
N TYR A 156 4.77 -19.04 -3.52
CA TYR A 156 4.88 -17.99 -4.54
C TYR A 156 3.61 -17.79 -5.37
N ILE A 157 2.68 -18.76 -5.37
CA ILE A 157 1.37 -18.61 -6.04
C ILE A 157 0.64 -17.32 -5.58
N TYR A 158 0.78 -16.93 -4.33
CA TYR A 158 0.22 -15.70 -3.79
C TYR A 158 0.76 -14.45 -4.49
N VAL A 159 2.09 -14.37 -4.58
CA VAL A 159 2.76 -13.21 -5.18
C VAL A 159 2.46 -13.16 -6.67
N PHE A 160 2.53 -14.30 -7.38
CA PHE A 160 2.23 -14.35 -8.81
C PHE A 160 0.76 -14.02 -9.10
N ALA A 161 -0.19 -14.45 -8.27
CA ALA A 161 -1.60 -14.10 -8.41
C ALA A 161 -1.81 -12.58 -8.28
N ALA A 162 -1.24 -11.95 -7.25
CA ALA A 162 -1.36 -10.50 -7.05
C ALA A 162 -0.69 -9.69 -8.16
N CYS A 163 0.50 -10.12 -8.60
CA CYS A 163 1.24 -9.45 -9.68
C CYS A 163 0.56 -9.64 -11.03
N GLY A 164 -0.01 -10.82 -11.30
CA GLY A 164 -0.84 -11.08 -12.49
C GLY A 164 -2.08 -10.20 -12.50
N HIS A 165 -2.76 -10.03 -11.38
CA HIS A 165 -3.89 -9.11 -11.24
C HIS A 165 -3.47 -7.66 -11.50
N ALA A 166 -2.31 -7.23 -10.93
CA ALA A 166 -1.75 -5.91 -11.18
C ALA A 166 -1.43 -5.71 -12.68
N LEU A 167 -0.81 -6.69 -13.32
CA LEU A 167 -0.49 -6.65 -14.75
C LEU A 167 -1.74 -6.50 -15.62
N ILE A 168 -2.78 -7.28 -15.35
CA ILE A 168 -4.09 -7.12 -16.02
C ILE A 168 -4.65 -5.72 -15.77
N GLY A 169 -4.50 -5.20 -14.54
CA GLY A 169 -4.90 -3.86 -14.15
C GLY A 169 -4.23 -2.74 -14.95
N VAL A 170 -2.95 -2.91 -15.33
CA VAL A 170 -2.18 -1.93 -16.14
C VAL A 170 -2.82 -1.64 -17.49
N PHE A 171 -3.43 -2.67 -18.12
CA PHE A 171 -4.04 -2.54 -19.43
C PHE A 171 -5.49 -2.04 -19.40
N ARG A 172 -6.12 -1.95 -18.23
CA ARG A 172 -7.49 -1.45 -18.10
C ARG A 172 -7.52 0.08 -18.17
N ARG A 173 -8.25 0.68 -19.10
CA ARG A 173 -8.38 2.13 -19.30
C ARG A 173 -8.78 2.89 -18.02
N LYS A 174 -9.63 2.31 -17.18
CA LYS A 174 -10.08 2.92 -15.93
C LYS A 174 -8.98 3.13 -14.87
N ASN A 175 -7.81 2.50 -15.03
CA ASN A 175 -6.71 2.52 -14.07
C ASN A 175 -5.55 3.44 -14.48
N LEU A 176 -5.72 4.32 -15.48
CA LEU A 176 -4.65 5.19 -16.00
C LEU A 176 -3.96 6.01 -14.91
N SER A 177 -4.73 6.55 -13.96
CA SER A 177 -4.18 7.33 -12.83
C SER A 177 -3.32 6.51 -11.86
N ARG A 178 -3.57 5.20 -11.76
CA ARG A 178 -2.84 4.27 -10.87
C ARG A 178 -1.82 3.40 -11.61
N ARG A 179 -1.60 3.65 -12.91
CA ARG A 179 -0.78 2.78 -13.76
C ARG A 179 0.64 2.62 -13.22
N ARG A 180 1.27 3.67 -12.69
CA ARG A 180 2.62 3.60 -12.10
C ARG A 180 2.67 2.63 -10.93
N LEU A 181 1.71 2.72 -10.00
CA LEU A 181 1.60 1.79 -8.88
C LEU A 181 1.42 0.35 -9.37
N LEU A 182 0.49 0.11 -10.29
CA LEU A 182 0.22 -1.23 -10.83
C LEU A 182 1.45 -1.83 -11.54
N VAL A 183 2.20 -1.03 -12.29
CA VAL A 183 3.48 -1.45 -12.90
C VAL A 183 4.49 -1.82 -11.81
N SER A 184 4.64 -1.00 -10.77
CA SER A 184 5.55 -1.30 -9.65
C SER A 184 5.18 -2.60 -8.94
N LEU A 185 3.87 -2.86 -8.70
CA LEU A 185 3.38 -4.11 -8.12
C LEU A 185 3.62 -5.31 -9.03
N ALA A 186 3.38 -5.17 -10.34
CA ALA A 186 3.60 -6.25 -11.32
C ALA A 186 5.09 -6.62 -11.45
N LEU A 187 5.99 -5.65 -11.34
CA LEU A 187 7.43 -5.85 -11.45
C LEU A 187 8.09 -6.28 -10.13
N PHE A 188 7.39 -6.16 -9.00
CA PHE A 188 7.93 -6.45 -7.67
C PHE A 188 8.65 -7.81 -7.56
N PRO A 189 8.13 -8.94 -8.09
CA PRO A 189 8.76 -10.24 -7.89
C PRO A 189 10.00 -10.47 -8.77
N ILE A 190 10.25 -9.64 -9.79
CA ILE A 190 11.32 -9.91 -10.78
C ILE A 190 12.69 -9.97 -10.12
N ALA A 191 13.05 -8.97 -9.32
CA ALA A 191 14.36 -8.94 -8.68
C ALA A 191 14.52 -10.05 -7.62
N PRO A 192 13.57 -10.27 -6.68
CA PRO A 192 13.67 -11.39 -5.75
C PRO A 192 13.64 -12.77 -6.42
N ALA A 193 12.84 -12.95 -7.48
CA ALA A 193 12.78 -14.22 -8.20
C ALA A 193 14.09 -14.51 -8.95
N GLY A 194 14.63 -13.53 -9.66
CA GLY A 194 15.91 -13.66 -10.34
C GLY A 194 17.05 -13.94 -9.37
N ALA A 195 17.11 -13.23 -8.24
CA ALA A 195 18.07 -13.49 -7.18
C ALA A 195 17.88 -14.87 -6.54
N GLY A 196 16.64 -15.31 -6.33
CA GLY A 196 16.31 -16.63 -5.82
C GLY A 196 16.76 -17.75 -6.76
N ILE A 197 16.55 -17.61 -8.07
CA ILE A 197 17.04 -18.54 -9.09
C ILE A 197 18.58 -18.59 -9.07
N LEU A 198 19.24 -17.43 -9.03
CA LEU A 198 20.69 -17.35 -8.95
C LEU A 198 21.24 -18.04 -7.71
N GLN A 199 20.64 -17.80 -6.53
CA GLN A 199 21.01 -18.46 -5.28
C GLN A 199 20.67 -19.96 -5.28
N PHE A 200 19.62 -20.38 -6.00
CA PHE A 200 19.31 -21.80 -6.16
C PHE A 200 20.41 -22.53 -6.95
N ILE A 201 20.97 -21.88 -8.00
CA ILE A 201 22.07 -22.43 -8.81
C ILE A 201 23.40 -22.32 -8.05
N TYR A 202 23.64 -21.17 -7.40
CA TYR A 202 24.85 -20.85 -6.65
C TYR A 202 24.53 -20.58 -5.18
N PRO A 203 24.34 -21.62 -4.34
CA PRO A 203 23.90 -21.46 -2.94
C PRO A 203 24.85 -20.62 -2.08
N GLN A 204 26.08 -20.43 -2.55
CA GLN A 204 27.13 -19.63 -1.86
C GLN A 204 26.89 -18.12 -1.97
N LEU A 205 26.01 -17.67 -2.88
CA LEU A 205 25.74 -16.25 -3.09
C LEU A 205 24.46 -15.83 -2.33
N PRO A 206 24.53 -15.04 -1.25
CA PRO A 206 23.35 -14.64 -0.45
C PRO A 206 22.62 -13.45 -1.09
N VAL A 207 22.34 -13.53 -2.39
CA VAL A 207 21.74 -12.41 -3.16
C VAL A 207 20.24 -12.26 -2.96
N ALA A 208 19.55 -13.34 -2.59
CA ALA A 208 18.09 -13.31 -2.43
C ALA A 208 17.65 -12.40 -1.26
N CYS A 209 18.37 -12.40 -0.14
CA CYS A 209 18.07 -11.54 0.99
C CYS A 209 18.23 -10.05 0.65
N VAL A 210 19.29 -9.71 -0.09
CA VAL A 210 19.53 -8.35 -0.59
C VAL A 210 18.41 -7.91 -1.53
N ALA A 211 18.07 -8.74 -2.52
CA ALA A 211 17.01 -8.45 -3.48
C ALA A 211 15.64 -8.28 -2.79
N LEU A 212 15.32 -9.12 -1.80
CA LEU A 212 14.12 -8.99 -0.98
C LEU A 212 14.11 -7.72 -0.14
N ALA A 213 15.26 -7.30 0.40
CA ALA A 213 15.37 -6.06 1.16
C ALA A 213 15.17 -4.83 0.26
N PHE A 214 15.81 -4.79 -0.91
CA PHE A 214 15.60 -3.72 -1.91
C PHE A 214 14.16 -3.66 -2.42
N ALA A 215 13.55 -4.79 -2.77
CA ALA A 215 12.17 -4.83 -3.20
C ALA A 215 11.23 -4.27 -2.10
N THR A 216 11.50 -4.59 -0.83
CA THR A 216 10.75 -4.02 0.30
C THR A 216 10.96 -2.52 0.45
N MET A 217 12.19 -2.03 0.22
CA MET A 217 12.50 -0.60 0.25
C MET A 217 11.72 0.16 -0.81
N ILE A 218 11.62 -0.39 -2.03
CA ILE A 218 10.81 0.20 -3.12
C ILE A 218 9.32 0.26 -2.71
N MET A 219 8.79 -0.81 -2.11
CA MET A 219 7.40 -0.82 -1.62
C MET A 219 7.19 0.14 -0.46
N TYR A 220 8.17 0.27 0.44
CA TYR A 220 8.13 1.27 1.51
C TYR A 220 8.11 2.70 0.95
N HIS A 221 8.90 2.99 -0.08
CA HIS A 221 8.89 4.30 -0.74
C HIS A 221 7.53 4.59 -1.37
N ASN A 222 6.95 3.65 -2.11
CA ASN A 222 5.60 3.79 -2.68
C ASN A 222 4.54 4.01 -1.59
N TRP A 223 4.64 3.28 -0.48
CA TRP A 223 3.77 3.43 0.69
C TRP A 223 3.92 4.81 1.36
N LEU A 224 5.16 5.31 1.48
CA LEU A 224 5.43 6.64 2.03
C LEU A 224 4.84 7.73 1.15
N ASP A 225 5.00 7.61 -0.17
CA ASP A 225 4.39 8.52 -1.14
C ASP A 225 2.86 8.54 -1.02
N GLU A 226 2.21 7.40 -0.80
CA GLU A 226 0.76 7.33 -0.60
C GLU A 226 0.33 8.06 0.68
N ILE A 227 1.04 7.86 1.79
CA ILE A 227 0.74 8.56 3.06
C ILE A 227 0.98 10.06 2.95
N LEU A 228 2.11 10.47 2.38
CA LEU A 228 2.45 11.88 2.17
C LEU A 228 1.54 12.57 1.14
N SER A 229 0.70 11.82 0.45
CA SER A 229 -0.24 12.28 -0.55
C SER A 229 -1.60 12.67 0.02
N MET A 230 -1.89 12.26 1.26
CA MET A 230 -3.15 12.55 1.94
C MET A 230 -2.99 13.69 2.95
N ASP A 231 -4.06 14.43 3.16
CA ASP A 231 -4.13 15.36 4.29
C ASP A 231 -4.31 14.55 5.59
N PRO A 232 -3.46 14.77 6.61
CA PRO A 232 -3.47 13.94 7.83
C PRO A 232 -4.73 14.12 8.68
N LEU A 233 -5.39 15.28 8.64
CA LEU A 233 -6.59 15.58 9.40
C LEU A 233 -7.83 15.04 8.68
N THR A 234 -8.01 15.44 7.43
CA THR A 234 -9.27 15.24 6.72
C THR A 234 -9.30 14.06 5.76
N ARG A 235 -8.13 13.45 5.47
CA ARG A 235 -7.91 12.29 4.58
C ARG A 235 -8.14 12.47 3.07
N PRO A 236 -8.77 13.48 2.48
CA PRO A 236 -8.64 13.79 1.07
C PRO A 236 -7.17 13.92 0.64
N ASN A 237 -6.95 13.91 -0.67
CA ASN A 237 -5.62 14.20 -1.20
C ASN A 237 -5.13 15.59 -0.78
N ASN A 238 -3.83 15.75 -0.67
CA ASN A 238 -3.24 17.06 -0.43
C ASN A 238 -3.03 17.83 -1.76
N ARG A 239 -2.58 19.08 -1.64
CA ARG A 239 -2.29 19.95 -2.79
C ARG A 239 -1.31 19.35 -3.81
N LYS A 240 -0.33 18.55 -3.36
CA LYS A 240 0.64 17.89 -4.25
C LYS A 240 -0.05 16.85 -5.15
N GLN A 241 -0.95 16.08 -4.59
CA GLN A 241 -1.71 15.08 -5.35
C GLN A 241 -2.76 15.71 -6.26
N LEU A 242 -3.36 16.83 -5.86
CA LEU A 242 -4.24 17.61 -6.74
C LEU A 242 -3.50 17.98 -8.04
N SER A 243 -2.29 18.54 -7.94
CA SER A 243 -1.48 18.90 -9.11
C SER A 243 -1.18 17.69 -9.99
N PHE A 244 -0.81 16.55 -9.37
CA PHE A 244 -0.53 15.32 -10.10
C PHE A 244 -1.77 14.78 -10.84
N HIS A 245 -2.96 14.78 -10.20
CA HIS A 245 -4.19 14.34 -10.84
C HIS A 245 -4.61 15.28 -11.97
N TYR A 246 -4.53 16.57 -11.76
CA TYR A 246 -4.84 17.58 -12.78
C TYR A 246 -3.97 17.38 -14.04
N GLU A 247 -2.64 17.36 -13.88
CA GLU A 247 -1.73 17.14 -15.01
C GLU A 247 -1.97 15.79 -15.71
N SER A 248 -2.20 14.73 -14.94
CA SER A 248 -2.49 13.40 -15.47
C SER A 248 -3.76 13.39 -16.31
N TRP A 249 -4.81 14.11 -15.88
CA TRP A 249 -6.10 14.16 -16.58
C TRP A 249 -6.05 15.10 -17.81
N GLN A 250 -5.29 16.17 -17.75
CA GLN A 250 -5.05 17.04 -18.90
C GLN A 250 -4.27 16.36 -20.05
N ARG A 251 -3.33 15.47 -19.71
CA ARG A 251 -2.53 14.71 -20.70
C ARG A 251 -3.31 13.55 -21.35
N GLN A 252 -4.45 13.18 -20.82
CA GLN A 252 -5.26 12.12 -21.42
C GLN A 252 -5.95 12.65 -22.68
N SER A 253 -5.95 11.83 -23.75
CA SER A 253 -6.70 12.10 -24.99
C SER A 253 -8.22 11.92 -24.82
N ASP A 254 -8.74 12.08 -23.63
CA ASP A 254 -10.15 11.97 -23.27
C ASP A 254 -10.80 13.34 -23.46
N PRO A 255 -11.76 13.50 -24.36
CA PRO A 255 -12.38 14.79 -24.67
C PRO A 255 -13.33 15.27 -23.56
N THR A 256 -13.64 14.45 -22.57
CA THR A 256 -14.58 14.80 -21.50
C THR A 256 -14.14 16.05 -20.76
N PRO A 257 -15.01 17.07 -20.64
CA PRO A 257 -14.73 18.31 -19.92
C PRO A 257 -14.24 18.07 -18.49
N LEU A 258 -13.25 18.85 -18.07
CA LEU A 258 -12.68 18.80 -16.72
C LEU A 258 -13.09 20.05 -15.96
N TYR A 259 -13.78 19.87 -14.85
CA TYR A 259 -14.21 20.92 -13.94
C TYR A 259 -13.35 20.93 -12.68
N LEU A 260 -13.13 22.14 -12.16
CA LEU A 260 -12.56 22.38 -10.83
C LEU A 260 -13.59 23.11 -9.98
N LEU A 261 -13.91 22.52 -8.83
CA LEU A 261 -14.76 23.12 -7.82
C LEU A 261 -13.86 23.54 -6.65
N MET A 262 -13.80 24.84 -6.36
CA MET A 262 -13.16 25.38 -5.16
C MET A 262 -14.22 25.50 -4.07
N ILE A 263 -13.98 24.91 -2.91
CA ILE A 263 -14.90 24.83 -1.78
C ILE A 263 -14.24 25.46 -0.56
N ASP A 264 -14.92 26.34 0.12
CA ASP A 264 -14.41 27.04 1.31
C ASP A 264 -15.47 27.04 2.42
N ALA A 265 -15.02 26.83 3.65
CA ALA A 265 -15.87 26.79 4.83
C ALA A 265 -16.32 28.19 5.26
N ASN A 266 -17.62 28.44 5.22
CA ASN A 266 -18.16 29.76 5.61
C ASN A 266 -17.93 30.04 7.10
N LYS A 267 -17.39 31.20 7.42
CA LYS A 267 -17.13 31.69 8.78
C LYS A 267 -16.24 30.74 9.62
N PHE A 268 -15.33 29.99 8.98
CA PHE A 268 -14.46 29.02 9.66
C PHE A 268 -13.62 29.67 10.77
N LYS A 269 -13.06 30.86 10.52
CA LYS A 269 -12.33 31.61 11.55
C LYS A 269 -13.19 31.87 12.78
N SER A 270 -14.45 32.24 12.61
CA SER A 270 -15.37 32.45 13.72
C SER A 270 -15.63 31.19 14.52
N ILE A 271 -15.67 30.03 13.86
CA ILE A 271 -15.80 28.74 14.56
C ILE A 271 -14.56 28.50 15.43
N ASN A 272 -13.36 28.69 14.90
CA ASN A 272 -12.11 28.57 15.67
C ASN A 272 -12.06 29.56 16.84
N ASP A 273 -12.38 30.82 16.61
CA ASP A 273 -12.29 31.88 17.62
C ASP A 273 -13.33 31.69 18.73
N THR A 274 -14.50 31.14 18.42
CA THR A 274 -15.60 30.99 19.40
C THR A 274 -15.54 29.64 20.13
N TYR A 275 -15.20 28.54 19.41
CA TYR A 275 -15.32 27.17 19.93
C TYR A 275 -13.97 26.44 20.03
N GLY A 276 -12.87 27.10 19.64
CA GLY A 276 -11.51 26.56 19.69
C GLY A 276 -11.15 25.68 18.49
N HIS A 277 -9.84 25.44 18.32
CA HIS A 277 -9.28 24.72 17.18
C HIS A 277 -9.77 23.25 17.09
N ILE A 278 -10.06 22.59 18.21
CA ILE A 278 -10.60 21.21 18.21
C ILE A 278 -11.95 21.15 17.49
N GLN A 279 -12.79 22.16 17.69
CA GLN A 279 -14.08 22.27 16.98
C GLN A 279 -13.87 22.66 15.51
N GLY A 280 -12.86 23.46 15.21
CA GLY A 280 -12.46 23.76 13.84
C GLY A 280 -11.98 22.49 13.09
N ASP A 281 -11.17 21.68 13.73
CA ASP A 281 -10.71 20.40 13.17
C ASP A 281 -11.90 19.45 12.90
N ALA A 282 -12.84 19.35 13.84
CA ALA A 282 -14.08 18.57 13.67
C ALA A 282 -14.96 19.14 12.53
N ALA A 283 -14.96 20.46 12.33
CA ALA A 283 -15.66 21.08 11.19
C ALA A 283 -15.03 20.70 9.86
N LEU A 284 -13.69 20.72 9.75
CA LEU A 284 -12.96 20.31 8.55
C LEU A 284 -13.15 18.82 8.24
N GLU A 285 -13.13 17.95 9.24
CA GLU A 285 -13.44 16.52 9.08
C GLU A 285 -14.86 16.33 8.53
N ARG A 286 -15.84 17.08 9.06
CA ARG A 286 -17.24 17.01 8.61
C ARG A 286 -17.39 17.47 7.14
N ILE A 287 -16.72 18.54 6.73
CA ILE A 287 -16.70 18.95 5.32
C ILE A 287 -16.11 17.82 4.46
N ALA A 288 -14.97 17.29 4.85
CA ALA A 288 -14.32 16.21 4.10
C ALA A 288 -15.21 14.96 3.98
N ASP A 289 -15.96 14.60 5.02
CA ASP A 289 -16.93 13.51 5.00
C ASP A 289 -18.08 13.82 4.02
N ALA A 290 -18.65 15.03 4.06
CA ALA A 290 -19.68 15.46 3.12
C ALA A 290 -19.21 15.37 1.66
N LEU A 291 -17.99 15.83 1.38
CA LEU A 291 -17.40 15.74 0.05
C LEU A 291 -17.21 14.29 -0.40
N ARG A 292 -16.73 13.40 0.50
CA ARG A 292 -16.59 11.98 0.20
C ARG A 292 -17.95 11.30 -0.08
N MET A 293 -18.96 11.61 0.71
CA MET A 293 -20.31 11.08 0.52
C MET A 293 -20.90 11.58 -0.81
N ALA A 294 -20.73 12.86 -1.13
CA ALA A 294 -21.21 13.45 -2.37
C ALA A 294 -20.56 12.86 -3.62
N CYS A 295 -19.26 12.57 -3.55
CA CYS A 295 -18.51 11.98 -4.67
C CYS A 295 -18.65 10.45 -4.76
N ARG A 296 -19.26 9.79 -3.77
CA ARG A 296 -19.44 8.34 -3.79
C ARG A 296 -20.50 7.91 -4.79
N GLY A 297 -20.15 6.96 -5.67
CA GLY A 297 -21.08 6.40 -6.66
C GLY A 297 -21.42 7.33 -7.82
N LEU A 298 -20.63 8.38 -8.06
CA LEU A 298 -20.76 9.20 -9.27
C LEU A 298 -20.49 8.37 -10.52
N PRO A 299 -21.23 8.59 -11.62
CA PRO A 299 -21.03 7.92 -12.90
C PRO A 299 -19.74 8.39 -13.61
N TYR A 300 -19.14 9.47 -13.15
CA TYR A 300 -17.94 10.08 -13.69
C TYR A 300 -16.80 10.12 -12.65
N ARG A 301 -15.60 10.53 -13.10
CA ARG A 301 -14.41 10.59 -12.23
C ARG A 301 -14.42 11.87 -11.41
N ALA A 302 -14.25 11.73 -10.10
CA ALA A 302 -14.03 12.86 -9.20
C ALA A 302 -12.82 12.59 -8.29
N ASN A 303 -12.08 13.64 -7.96
CA ASN A 303 -10.95 13.60 -7.05
C ASN A 303 -11.06 14.76 -6.06
N ILE A 304 -10.97 14.47 -4.76
CA ILE A 304 -11.08 15.41 -3.66
C ILE A 304 -9.71 15.70 -3.09
N ALA A 305 -9.38 16.97 -2.89
CA ALA A 305 -8.15 17.39 -2.24
C ALA A 305 -8.42 18.50 -1.22
N ARG A 306 -7.64 18.56 -0.14
CA ARG A 306 -7.54 19.73 0.71
C ARG A 306 -6.44 20.62 0.15
N TYR A 307 -6.79 21.83 -0.25
CA TYR A 307 -5.87 22.75 -0.90
C TYR A 307 -5.05 23.55 0.12
N GLY A 308 -5.68 23.98 1.21
CA GLY A 308 -5.05 24.70 2.31
C GLY A 308 -6.08 25.00 3.39
N GLY A 309 -5.68 25.31 4.61
CA GLY A 309 -6.57 25.79 5.68
C GLY A 309 -7.95 25.12 5.70
N ASP A 310 -8.97 25.92 5.35
CA ASP A 310 -10.38 25.55 5.21
C ASP A 310 -10.84 25.37 3.76
N GLU A 311 -9.90 25.36 2.80
CA GLU A 311 -10.15 25.24 1.37
C GLU A 311 -10.02 23.79 0.88
N PHE A 312 -11.02 23.33 0.15
CA PHE A 312 -11.04 22.03 -0.53
C PHE A 312 -11.22 22.22 -2.03
N VAL A 313 -10.74 21.26 -2.80
CA VAL A 313 -10.90 21.23 -4.26
C VAL A 313 -11.44 19.89 -4.69
N ILE A 314 -12.41 19.90 -5.61
CA ILE A 314 -12.82 18.70 -6.35
C ILE A 314 -12.44 18.92 -7.82
N LEU A 315 -11.70 17.98 -8.39
CA LEU A 315 -11.59 17.82 -9.84
C LEU A 315 -12.66 16.82 -10.28
N ALA A 316 -13.45 17.15 -11.29
CA ALA A 316 -14.49 16.29 -11.82
C ALA A 316 -14.45 16.26 -13.36
N LYS A 317 -14.58 15.09 -13.98
CA LYS A 317 -14.71 14.93 -15.43
C LYS A 317 -16.14 14.52 -15.76
N SER A 318 -16.91 15.37 -16.43
CA SER A 318 -18.29 15.07 -16.83
C SER A 318 -18.59 15.67 -18.19
N ASP A 319 -19.33 14.95 -19.03
CA ASP A 319 -19.86 15.42 -20.30
C ASP A 319 -21.15 16.23 -20.12
N ASP A 320 -21.80 16.14 -18.93
CA ASP A 320 -23.02 16.86 -18.59
C ASP A 320 -22.74 17.93 -17.52
N PRO A 321 -22.78 19.23 -17.86
CA PRO A 321 -22.62 20.30 -16.87
C PRO A 321 -23.63 20.23 -15.72
N ALA A 322 -24.85 19.73 -15.96
CA ALA A 322 -25.87 19.58 -14.93
C ALA A 322 -25.45 18.59 -13.83
N GLU A 323 -24.56 17.65 -14.12
CA GLU A 323 -23.99 16.75 -13.10
C GLU A 323 -23.11 17.50 -12.09
N ILE A 324 -22.48 18.58 -12.52
CA ILE A 324 -21.66 19.43 -11.62
C ILE A 324 -22.57 20.23 -10.68
N ASP A 325 -23.71 20.74 -11.16
CA ASP A 325 -24.69 21.41 -10.30
C ASP A 325 -25.33 20.41 -9.31
N ARG A 326 -25.71 19.21 -9.77
CA ARG A 326 -26.16 18.13 -8.86
C ARG A 326 -25.11 17.76 -7.83
N LEU A 327 -23.81 17.80 -8.18
CA LEU A 327 -22.75 17.55 -7.20
C LEU A 327 -22.72 18.62 -6.10
N LYS A 328 -22.92 19.92 -6.46
CA LYS A 328 -23.04 21.01 -5.47
C LYS A 328 -24.22 20.78 -4.52
N GLU A 329 -25.38 20.41 -5.06
CA GLU A 329 -26.57 20.09 -4.25
C GLU A 329 -26.34 18.89 -3.33
N ARG A 330 -25.69 17.84 -3.81
CA ARG A 330 -25.32 16.66 -3.00
C ARG A 330 -24.37 17.04 -1.87
N ILE A 331 -23.37 17.88 -2.11
CA ILE A 331 -22.45 18.38 -1.07
C ILE A 331 -23.25 19.11 0.02
N ALA A 332 -24.10 20.05 -0.36
CA ALA A 332 -24.92 20.79 0.59
C ALA A 332 -25.86 19.88 1.38
N GLY A 333 -26.51 18.92 0.72
CA GLY A 333 -27.40 17.94 1.36
C GLY A 333 -26.70 17.05 2.38
N HIS A 334 -25.54 16.48 2.02
CA HIS A 334 -24.76 15.65 2.93
C HIS A 334 -24.19 16.47 4.11
N LEU A 335 -23.74 17.70 3.86
CA LEU A 335 -23.23 18.57 4.93
C LEU A 335 -24.35 18.92 5.92
N GLU A 336 -25.57 19.20 5.44
CA GLU A 336 -26.73 19.46 6.27
C GLU A 336 -27.15 18.22 7.09
N GLN A 337 -27.06 17.03 6.48
CA GLN A 337 -27.27 15.76 7.22
C GLN A 337 -26.28 15.62 8.36
N LEU A 338 -24.97 15.79 8.08
CA LEU A 338 -23.91 15.68 9.07
C LEU A 338 -23.99 16.79 10.15
N ASN A 339 -24.47 17.98 9.81
CA ASN A 339 -24.74 19.03 10.81
C ASN A 339 -25.80 18.60 11.84
N ARG A 340 -26.86 17.92 11.38
CA ARG A 340 -27.92 17.40 12.28
C ARG A 340 -27.42 16.29 13.19
N GLU A 341 -26.58 15.40 12.63
CA GLU A 341 -26.02 14.26 13.38
C GLU A 341 -24.98 14.71 14.42
N ALA A 342 -24.19 15.72 14.13
CA ALA A 342 -23.05 16.15 14.95
C ALA A 342 -23.40 16.85 16.25
N ARG A 343 -24.65 17.37 16.40
CA ARG A 343 -25.11 18.18 17.56
C ARG A 343 -24.13 19.31 17.95
N ALA A 344 -23.40 19.87 16.95
CA ALA A 344 -22.46 20.95 17.19
C ALA A 344 -23.19 22.27 17.49
N PRO A 345 -22.60 23.17 18.29
CA PRO A 345 -23.22 24.45 18.63
C PRO A 345 -23.26 25.46 17.47
N TYR A 346 -22.79 25.04 16.28
CA TYR A 346 -22.77 25.86 15.06
C TYR A 346 -23.26 25.05 13.86
N ARG A 347 -23.84 25.75 12.90
CA ARG A 347 -24.20 25.18 11.59
C ARG A 347 -23.07 25.47 10.60
N LEU A 348 -22.51 24.41 10.03
CA LEU A 348 -21.44 24.49 9.06
C LEU A 348 -22.03 24.58 7.65
N THR A 349 -21.57 25.56 6.85
CA THR A 349 -21.91 25.71 5.44
C THR A 349 -20.66 25.95 4.63
N VAL A 350 -20.73 25.69 3.33
CA VAL A 350 -19.65 25.92 2.39
C VAL A 350 -20.14 26.75 1.21
N SER A 351 -19.24 27.53 0.61
CA SER A 351 -19.44 28.16 -0.70
C SER A 351 -18.61 27.40 -1.75
N ILE A 352 -19.08 27.34 -3.00
CA ILE A 352 -18.50 26.50 -4.06
C ILE A 352 -18.36 27.28 -5.36
N GLY A 353 -17.14 27.70 -5.71
CA GLY A 353 -16.82 28.27 -7.01
C GLY A 353 -16.50 27.16 -8.03
N VAL A 354 -17.04 27.26 -9.24
CA VAL A 354 -16.84 26.25 -10.30
C VAL A 354 -16.23 26.91 -11.54
N THR A 355 -15.28 26.22 -12.15
CA THR A 355 -14.71 26.60 -13.44
C THR A 355 -14.41 25.38 -14.28
N GLU A 356 -14.52 25.50 -15.59
CA GLU A 356 -14.14 24.50 -16.56
C GLU A 356 -12.70 24.71 -17.01
N ALA A 357 -11.94 23.63 -17.12
CA ALA A 357 -10.56 23.65 -17.57
C ALA A 357 -10.48 23.53 -19.08
N GLU A 358 -9.97 24.54 -19.74
CA GLU A 358 -9.56 24.46 -21.13
C GLU A 358 -8.31 23.59 -21.29
N LYS A 359 -8.12 23.01 -22.47
CA LYS A 359 -6.95 22.17 -22.75
C LYS A 359 -5.66 22.99 -22.66
N GLY A 360 -4.74 22.56 -21.81
CA GLY A 360 -3.45 23.22 -21.62
C GLY A 360 -3.44 24.35 -20.60
N THR A 361 -4.57 24.68 -19.97
CA THR A 361 -4.62 25.66 -18.86
C THR A 361 -3.74 25.18 -17.70
N ALA A 362 -2.96 26.08 -17.12
CA ALA A 362 -2.18 25.77 -15.93
C ALA A 362 -3.10 25.62 -14.70
N LEU A 363 -2.81 24.68 -13.79
CA LEU A 363 -3.62 24.48 -12.59
C LEU A 363 -3.76 25.78 -11.76
N LYS A 364 -2.70 26.57 -11.69
CA LYS A 364 -2.70 27.85 -10.95
C LYS A 364 -3.76 28.80 -11.50
N GLU A 365 -3.81 28.97 -12.81
CA GLU A 365 -4.79 29.85 -13.49
C GLU A 365 -6.23 29.30 -13.28
N LEU A 366 -6.42 28.00 -13.35
CA LEU A 366 -7.72 27.38 -13.12
C LEU A 366 -8.21 27.62 -11.68
N ILE A 367 -7.32 27.53 -10.71
CA ILE A 367 -7.62 27.83 -9.30
C ILE A 367 -7.99 29.29 -9.14
N GLU A 368 -7.25 30.24 -9.74
CA GLU A 368 -7.55 31.66 -9.68
C GLU A 368 -8.95 31.99 -10.25
N ARG A 369 -9.34 31.33 -11.35
CA ARG A 369 -10.71 31.45 -11.93
C ARG A 369 -11.79 30.88 -11.00
N ALA A 370 -11.53 29.73 -10.38
CA ALA A 370 -12.48 29.09 -9.45
C ALA A 370 -12.63 29.91 -8.15
N ASP A 371 -11.56 30.53 -7.68
CA ASP A 371 -11.56 31.40 -6.51
C ASP A 371 -12.36 32.70 -6.77
N ALA A 372 -12.22 33.27 -7.96
CA ALA A 372 -13.06 34.40 -8.38
C ALA A 372 -14.56 34.02 -8.39
N ALA A 373 -14.91 32.86 -8.93
CA ALA A 373 -16.30 32.36 -8.91
C ALA A 373 -16.80 32.10 -7.48
N LEU A 374 -15.95 31.58 -6.60
CA LEU A 374 -16.23 31.38 -5.18
C LEU A 374 -16.50 32.71 -4.44
N TYR A 375 -15.70 33.71 -4.73
CA TYR A 375 -15.89 35.06 -4.15
C TYR A 375 -17.23 35.71 -4.54
N ASP A 376 -17.66 35.53 -5.80
CA ASP A 376 -18.95 36.00 -6.26
C ASP A 376 -20.13 35.27 -5.61
N GLU A 377 -19.97 33.95 -5.33
CA GLU A 377 -20.98 33.19 -4.58
C GLU A 377 -21.09 33.65 -3.11
N LYS A 378 -19.97 33.97 -2.46
CA LYS A 378 -19.97 34.49 -1.07
C LYS A 378 -20.62 35.83 -0.89
N LYS A 379 -20.76 36.62 -1.95
CA LYS A 379 -21.41 37.93 -1.93
C LYS A 379 -22.94 37.90 -2.10
N ARG A 380 -23.46 36.77 -2.61
CA ARG A 380 -24.90 36.54 -2.78
C ARG A 380 -25.54 36.08 -1.49
#